data_f3402a9ad511588f6607c564f39c5a5d
#
_entry.id   f3402a9ad511588f6607c564f39c5a5d
#
_cell.length_a   1.000
_cell.length_b   1.000
_cell.length_c   1.000
_cell.angle_alpha   90.00
_cell.angle_beta   90.00
_cell.angle_gamma   90.00
#
_symmetry.space_group_name_H-M   'P 1'
#
loop_
_entity.id
_entity.type
_entity.pdbx_description
1 polymer ?
#
loop_
_entity_poly.entity_id
_entity_poly.type
_entity_poly.pdbx_seq_one_letter_code
_entity_poly.pdbx_strand_id
1 'polypeptide(L)'
;MSDSELSRDAERFLIHLTVERGLAANTLAAYRRDLHRYVAFLTSRGIARPAQVDEITVRSFIASVSASTHGPDDAPYKTTSVSRVLSAIRSFHHFLVGEGIVAHDATSEVVRPRVPRPLPHPLGVDEVRRLIEAPDLGTPSGLRDRAILEVLYGVGVRISELTGLDVDDLDLDGGFVRVVGKGG
;
A
#
# COMPACT_ATOMS: atom_id res chain seq x y z
N MET A 1 17.18 4.39 17.07
CA MET A 1 16.94 3.04 16.50
C MET A 1 18.21 2.24 16.71
N SER A 2 18.12 1.08 17.36
CA SER A 2 19.30 0.21 17.55
C SER A 2 19.85 -0.20 16.19
N ASP A 3 21.16 -0.08 16.03
CA ASP A 3 21.91 -0.40 14.80
C ASP A 3 22.08 -1.93 14.65
N SER A 4 20.94 -2.66 14.62
CA SER A 4 20.94 -4.12 14.45
C SER A 4 21.17 -4.51 12.99
N GLU A 5 21.73 -5.71 12.76
CA GLU A 5 21.85 -6.27 11.39
C GLU A 5 20.51 -6.26 10.67
N LEU A 6 19.44 -6.67 11.36
CA LEU A 6 18.07 -6.63 10.82
C LEU A 6 17.64 -5.24 10.33
N SER A 7 17.97 -4.18 11.09
CA SER A 7 17.63 -2.81 10.69
C SER A 7 18.40 -2.39 9.44
N ARG A 8 19.67 -2.71 9.37
CA ARG A 8 20.52 -2.42 8.20
C ARG A 8 20.05 -3.18 6.96
N ASP A 9 19.73 -4.45 7.11
CA ASP A 9 19.27 -5.27 5.98
C ASP A 9 17.87 -4.85 5.51
N ALA A 10 16.99 -4.40 6.40
CA ALA A 10 15.70 -3.82 6.04
C ALA A 10 15.87 -2.53 5.21
N GLU A 11 16.80 -1.65 5.58
CA GLU A 11 17.10 -0.43 4.80
C GLU A 11 17.76 -0.79 3.44
N ARG A 12 18.68 -1.74 3.39
CA ARG A 12 19.25 -2.24 2.12
C ARG A 12 18.16 -2.76 1.20
N PHE A 13 17.20 -3.53 1.71
CA PHE A 13 16.08 -4.01 0.93
C PHE A 13 15.21 -2.86 0.41
N LEU A 14 14.92 -1.83 1.21
CA LEU A 14 14.16 -0.66 0.76
C LEU A 14 14.89 0.11 -0.34
N ILE A 15 16.23 0.21 -0.27
CA ILE A 15 17.06 0.79 -1.33
C ILE A 15 16.97 -0.06 -2.60
N HIS A 16 17.11 -1.39 -2.50
CA HIS A 16 16.95 -2.33 -3.61
C HIS A 16 15.58 -2.16 -4.31
N LEU A 17 14.49 -2.08 -3.53
CA LEU A 17 13.15 -1.84 -4.09
C LEU A 17 13.03 -0.49 -4.83
N THR A 18 13.76 0.52 -4.37
CA THR A 18 13.73 1.85 -4.97
C THR A 18 14.55 1.89 -6.27
N VAL A 19 15.78 1.40 -6.22
CA VAL A 19 16.77 1.56 -7.31
C VAL A 19 16.56 0.51 -8.40
N GLU A 20 16.41 -0.75 -8.01
CA GLU A 20 16.38 -1.86 -8.96
C GLU A 20 14.96 -2.22 -9.43
N ARG A 21 13.95 -2.02 -8.54
CA ARG A 21 12.56 -2.39 -8.83
C ARG A 21 11.69 -1.20 -9.24
N GLY A 22 12.15 0.02 -9.05
CA GLY A 22 11.42 1.23 -9.44
C GLY A 22 10.02 1.33 -8.83
N LEU A 23 9.81 0.86 -7.58
CA LEU A 23 8.49 0.84 -6.99
C LEU A 23 7.98 2.25 -6.69
N ALA A 24 6.68 2.46 -6.91
CA ALA A 24 6.01 3.73 -6.61
C ALA A 24 6.15 4.12 -5.13
N ALA A 25 6.28 5.44 -4.86
CA ALA A 25 6.51 6.01 -3.54
C ALA A 25 5.54 5.49 -2.45
N ASN A 26 4.25 5.36 -2.78
CA ASN A 26 3.24 4.85 -1.85
C ASN A 26 3.47 3.37 -1.50
N THR A 27 3.96 2.56 -2.44
CA THR A 27 4.31 1.17 -2.20
C THR A 27 5.51 1.08 -1.28
N LEU A 28 6.56 1.87 -1.55
CA LEU A 28 7.76 1.96 -0.70
C LEU A 28 7.42 2.40 0.73
N ALA A 29 6.55 3.42 0.88
CA ALA A 29 6.10 3.87 2.19
C ALA A 29 5.33 2.78 2.95
N ALA A 30 4.53 1.97 2.26
CA ALA A 30 3.83 0.84 2.86
C ALA A 30 4.81 -0.25 3.30
N TYR A 31 5.77 -0.64 2.45
CA TYR A 31 6.82 -1.60 2.79
C TYR A 31 7.67 -1.14 3.97
N ARG A 32 8.07 0.14 3.98
CA ARG A 32 8.83 0.72 5.09
C ARG A 32 8.09 0.58 6.42
N ARG A 33 6.80 0.94 6.47
CA ARG A 33 5.99 0.81 7.70
C ARG A 33 5.89 -0.66 8.16
N ASP A 34 5.67 -1.57 7.22
CA ASP A 34 5.52 -3.00 7.55
C ASP A 34 6.83 -3.60 8.06
N LEU A 35 7.95 -3.26 7.42
CA LEU A 35 9.28 -3.71 7.85
C LEU A 35 9.70 -3.12 9.19
N HIS A 36 9.43 -1.84 9.45
CA HIS A 36 9.71 -1.24 10.76
C HIS A 36 8.95 -1.95 11.87
N ARG A 37 7.66 -2.29 11.64
CA ARG A 37 6.86 -3.07 12.59
C ARG A 37 7.44 -4.46 12.80
N TYR A 38 7.89 -5.11 11.73
CA TYR A 38 8.48 -6.44 11.79
C TYR A 38 9.80 -6.43 12.56
N VAL A 39 10.70 -5.53 12.24
CA VAL A 39 11.99 -5.37 12.94
C VAL A 39 11.77 -5.06 14.43
N ALA A 40 10.85 -4.16 14.76
CA ALA A 40 10.50 -3.85 16.14
C ALA A 40 9.99 -5.10 16.90
N PHE A 41 9.14 -5.90 16.28
CA PHE A 41 8.66 -7.17 16.84
C PHE A 41 9.80 -8.17 17.07
N LEU A 42 10.71 -8.33 16.12
CA LEU A 42 11.87 -9.21 16.26
C LEU A 42 12.80 -8.74 17.38
N THR A 43 13.09 -7.44 17.41
CA THR A 43 13.94 -6.82 18.43
C THR A 43 13.35 -7.02 19.84
N SER A 44 12.03 -6.89 20.00
CA SER A 44 11.35 -7.12 21.29
C SER A 44 11.49 -8.56 21.80
N ARG A 45 11.85 -9.50 20.92
CA ARG A 45 12.11 -10.91 21.22
C ARG A 45 13.59 -11.25 21.32
N GLY A 46 14.46 -10.25 21.31
CA GLY A 46 15.92 -10.45 21.36
C GLY A 46 16.52 -10.98 20.07
N ILE A 47 15.78 -10.97 18.95
CA ILE A 47 16.27 -11.40 17.65
C ILE A 47 16.91 -10.18 16.97
N ALA A 48 18.24 -10.26 16.77
CA ALA A 48 19.05 -9.17 16.23
C ALA A 48 19.58 -9.44 14.81
N ARG A 49 19.54 -10.69 14.36
CA ARG A 49 20.09 -11.14 13.07
C ARG A 49 19.07 -11.90 12.24
N PRO A 50 19.03 -11.70 10.91
CA PRO A 50 18.11 -12.41 10.01
C PRO A 50 18.18 -13.95 10.15
N ALA A 51 19.36 -14.51 10.33
CA ALA A 51 19.57 -15.96 10.47
C ALA A 51 18.93 -16.58 11.73
N GLN A 52 18.49 -15.77 12.70
CA GLN A 52 17.79 -16.23 13.90
C GLN A 52 16.25 -16.34 13.69
N VAL A 53 15.77 -15.85 12.56
CA VAL A 53 14.33 -15.84 12.26
C VAL A 53 13.93 -17.18 11.69
N ASP A 54 12.98 -17.83 12.34
CA ASP A 54 12.36 -19.06 11.87
C ASP A 54 10.89 -18.83 11.46
N GLU A 55 10.29 -19.86 10.90
CA GLU A 55 8.88 -19.85 10.48
C GLU A 55 7.93 -19.54 11.66
N ILE A 56 8.21 -20.08 12.84
CA ILE A 56 7.37 -19.89 14.02
C ILE A 56 7.36 -18.41 14.41
N THR A 57 8.49 -17.76 14.33
CA THR A 57 8.64 -16.32 14.59
C THR A 57 7.83 -15.50 13.60
N VAL A 58 7.90 -15.82 12.31
CA VAL A 58 7.09 -15.13 11.27
C VAL A 58 5.60 -15.35 11.51
N ARG A 59 5.15 -16.58 11.77
CA ARG A 59 3.76 -16.89 12.10
C ARG A 59 3.28 -16.11 13.33
N SER A 60 4.11 -16.03 14.37
CA SER A 60 3.81 -15.27 15.59
C SER A 60 3.67 -13.76 15.30
N PHE A 61 4.51 -13.21 14.41
CA PHE A 61 4.37 -11.83 13.96
C PHE A 61 3.04 -11.60 13.24
N ILE A 62 2.71 -12.43 12.27
CA ILE A 62 1.44 -12.32 11.53
C ILE A 62 0.22 -12.45 12.45
N ALA A 63 0.27 -13.36 13.43
CA ALA A 63 -0.77 -13.47 14.45
C ALA A 63 -0.89 -12.19 15.29
N SER A 64 0.23 -11.58 15.68
CA SER A 64 0.23 -10.31 16.43
C SER A 64 -0.35 -9.15 15.62
N VAL A 65 -0.07 -9.09 14.31
CA VAL A 65 -0.67 -8.10 13.40
C VAL A 65 -2.18 -8.31 13.30
N SER A 66 -2.63 -9.56 13.17
CA SER A 66 -4.07 -9.89 13.07
C SER A 66 -4.85 -9.55 14.35
N ALA A 67 -4.20 -9.67 15.51
CA ALA A 67 -4.81 -9.38 16.81
C ALA A 67 -4.71 -7.89 17.21
N SER A 68 -3.86 -7.10 16.50
CA SER A 68 -3.73 -5.68 16.80
C SER A 68 -4.90 -4.89 16.24
N THR A 69 -5.30 -3.87 16.99
CA THR A 69 -6.31 -2.90 16.57
C THR A 69 -5.65 -1.68 15.93
N HIS A 70 -6.38 -0.95 15.09
CA HIS A 70 -5.87 0.20 14.38
C HIS A 70 -6.96 1.24 14.12
N GLY A 71 -6.57 2.51 14.26
CA GLY A 71 -7.47 3.63 14.03
C GLY A 71 -8.25 4.06 15.26
N PRO A 72 -9.05 5.12 15.14
CA PRO A 72 -9.80 5.71 16.26
C PRO A 72 -10.86 4.78 16.85
N ASP A 73 -11.34 3.80 16.08
CA ASP A 73 -12.39 2.86 16.49
C ASP A 73 -11.84 1.52 17.02
N ASP A 74 -10.53 1.43 17.24
CA ASP A 74 -9.85 0.22 17.72
C ASP A 74 -10.23 -1.05 16.91
N ALA A 75 -10.46 -0.85 15.60
CA ALA A 75 -10.89 -1.92 14.72
C ALA A 75 -9.73 -2.88 14.41
N PRO A 76 -9.96 -4.20 14.36
CA PRO A 76 -8.93 -5.17 14.02
C PRO A 76 -8.46 -5.00 12.57
N TYR A 77 -7.20 -5.37 12.30
CA TYR A 77 -6.67 -5.34 10.94
C TYR A 77 -7.51 -6.19 9.99
N LYS A 78 -7.91 -5.59 8.86
CA LYS A 78 -8.59 -6.34 7.79
C LYS A 78 -7.67 -7.43 7.25
N THR A 79 -8.22 -8.58 6.91
CA THR A 79 -7.48 -9.71 6.33
C THR A 79 -6.65 -9.31 5.10
N THR A 80 -7.15 -8.36 4.29
CA THR A 80 -6.40 -7.80 3.16
C THR A 80 -5.13 -7.09 3.60
N SER A 81 -5.18 -6.33 4.70
CA SER A 81 -4.02 -5.63 5.26
C SER A 81 -3.00 -6.61 5.82
N VAL A 82 -3.44 -7.64 6.54
CA VAL A 82 -2.55 -8.73 7.03
C VAL A 82 -1.87 -9.45 5.86
N SER A 83 -2.63 -9.78 4.80
CA SER A 83 -2.07 -10.40 3.60
C SER A 83 -1.03 -9.52 2.90
N ARG A 84 -1.22 -8.19 2.87
CA ARG A 84 -0.26 -7.24 2.34
C ARG A 84 1.03 -7.20 3.19
N VAL A 85 0.89 -7.14 4.52
CA VAL A 85 2.03 -7.22 5.44
C VAL A 85 2.85 -8.48 5.19
N LEU A 86 2.19 -9.64 5.13
CA LEU A 86 2.88 -10.91 4.82
C LEU A 86 3.59 -10.85 3.47
N SER A 87 3.02 -10.18 2.45
CA SER A 87 3.68 -10.03 1.15
C SER A 87 4.95 -9.18 1.26
N ALA A 88 4.96 -8.12 2.07
CA ALA A 88 6.16 -7.30 2.31
C ALA A 88 7.24 -8.12 3.02
N ILE A 89 6.89 -8.89 4.05
CA ILE A 89 7.82 -9.74 4.80
C ILE A 89 8.40 -10.84 3.90
N ARG A 90 7.59 -11.48 3.07
CA ARG A 90 8.07 -12.47 2.08
C ARG A 90 9.06 -11.87 1.10
N SER A 91 8.77 -10.70 0.56
CA SER A 91 9.69 -10.03 -0.35
C SER A 91 11.02 -9.72 0.33
N PHE A 92 11.00 -9.34 1.60
CA PHE A 92 12.21 -9.11 2.38
C PHE A 92 13.00 -10.41 2.62
N HIS A 93 12.36 -11.49 3.06
CA HIS A 93 13.05 -12.78 3.25
C HIS A 93 13.59 -13.34 1.94
N HIS A 94 12.86 -13.18 0.84
CA HIS A 94 13.34 -13.58 -0.48
C HIS A 94 14.60 -12.78 -0.88
N PHE A 95 14.63 -11.49 -0.61
CA PHE A 95 15.82 -10.66 -0.79
C PHE A 95 17.00 -11.16 0.06
N LEU A 96 16.78 -11.48 1.34
CA LEU A 96 17.83 -11.99 2.23
C LEU A 96 18.45 -13.31 1.71
N VAL A 97 17.64 -14.20 1.15
CA VAL A 97 18.11 -15.43 0.50
C VAL A 97 18.88 -15.10 -0.77
N GLY A 98 18.36 -14.21 -1.61
CA GLY A 98 18.99 -13.78 -2.86
C GLY A 98 20.37 -13.15 -2.66
N GLU A 99 20.53 -12.38 -1.56
CA GLU A 99 21.81 -11.77 -1.16
C GLU A 99 22.74 -12.75 -0.39
N GLY A 100 22.30 -14.00 -0.17
CA GLY A 100 23.09 -14.97 0.58
C GLY A 100 23.25 -14.66 2.07
N ILE A 101 22.43 -13.75 2.63
CA ILE A 101 22.47 -13.37 4.06
C ILE A 101 21.92 -14.51 4.93
N VAL A 102 20.93 -15.23 4.42
CA VAL A 102 20.34 -16.43 5.04
C VAL A 102 20.27 -17.58 4.01
N ALA A 103 20.38 -18.80 4.50
CA ALA A 103 20.34 -20.00 3.65
C ALA A 103 18.90 -20.40 3.25
N HIS A 104 17.90 -20.05 4.06
CA HIS A 104 16.52 -20.48 3.89
C HIS A 104 15.54 -19.31 4.08
N ASP A 105 14.45 -19.35 3.32
CA ASP A 105 13.34 -18.39 3.47
C ASP A 105 12.41 -18.84 4.60
N ALA A 106 12.45 -18.14 5.73
CA ALA A 106 11.60 -18.41 6.91
C ALA A 106 10.10 -18.19 6.62
N THR A 107 9.73 -17.67 5.45
CA THR A 107 8.33 -17.42 5.08
C THR A 107 7.75 -18.48 4.14
N SER A 108 8.57 -19.44 3.67
CA SER A 108 8.18 -20.42 2.63
C SER A 108 6.90 -21.18 2.97
N GLU A 109 6.79 -21.67 4.21
CA GLU A 109 5.65 -22.47 4.68
C GLU A 109 4.54 -21.64 5.35
N VAL A 110 4.70 -20.33 5.49
CA VAL A 110 3.70 -19.48 6.10
C VAL A 110 2.47 -19.34 5.19
N VAL A 111 1.33 -19.85 5.60
CA VAL A 111 0.10 -19.81 4.80
C VAL A 111 -0.46 -18.39 4.71
N ARG A 112 -0.86 -17.96 3.52
CA ARG A 112 -1.55 -16.68 3.34
C ARG A 112 -2.96 -16.73 3.92
N PRO A 113 -3.39 -15.69 4.65
CA PRO A 113 -4.80 -15.55 5.01
C PRO A 113 -5.67 -15.56 3.75
N ARG A 114 -6.76 -16.31 3.77
CA ARG A 114 -7.74 -16.28 2.68
C ARG A 114 -8.46 -14.94 2.69
N VAL A 115 -8.28 -14.17 1.64
CA VAL A 115 -8.97 -12.89 1.45
C VAL A 115 -10.22 -13.15 0.62
N PRO A 116 -11.42 -12.93 1.16
CA PRO A 116 -12.63 -12.94 0.36
C PRO A 116 -12.51 -11.92 -0.77
N ARG A 117 -12.94 -12.29 -1.97
CA ARG A 117 -13.04 -11.37 -3.11
C ARG A 117 -14.53 -11.08 -3.36
N PRO A 118 -15.12 -10.14 -2.62
CA PRO A 118 -16.49 -9.73 -2.92
C PRO A 118 -16.51 -9.14 -4.34
N LEU A 119 -17.59 -9.39 -5.05
CA LEU A 119 -17.82 -8.72 -6.33
C LEU A 119 -17.96 -7.23 -6.06
N PRO A 120 -17.37 -6.38 -6.91
CA PRO A 120 -17.59 -4.94 -6.82
C PRO A 120 -19.10 -4.64 -6.92
N HIS A 121 -19.57 -3.73 -6.07
CA HIS A 121 -20.92 -3.16 -6.20
C HIS A 121 -20.78 -1.81 -6.91
N PRO A 122 -20.93 -1.77 -8.25
CA PRO A 122 -20.89 -0.52 -8.98
C PRO A 122 -22.12 0.32 -8.62
N LEU A 123 -21.93 1.64 -8.58
CA LEU A 123 -23.05 2.56 -8.47
C LEU A 123 -23.91 2.49 -9.74
N GLY A 124 -25.22 2.55 -9.58
CA GLY A 124 -26.13 2.69 -10.69
C GLY A 124 -26.06 4.09 -11.31
N VAL A 125 -26.51 4.23 -12.56
CA VAL A 125 -26.46 5.50 -13.31
C VAL A 125 -27.16 6.63 -12.54
N ASP A 126 -28.31 6.34 -11.91
CA ASP A 126 -29.06 7.35 -11.14
C ASP A 126 -28.36 7.72 -9.83
N GLU A 127 -27.60 6.81 -9.23
CA GLU A 127 -26.79 7.10 -8.05
C GLU A 127 -25.62 7.98 -8.41
N VAL A 128 -24.94 7.70 -9.51
CA VAL A 128 -23.84 8.53 -10.05
C VAL A 128 -24.36 9.93 -10.36
N ARG A 129 -25.52 10.05 -11.03
CA ARG A 129 -26.12 11.36 -11.34
C ARG A 129 -26.37 12.16 -10.06
N ARG A 130 -27.01 11.56 -9.06
CA ARG A 130 -27.29 12.22 -7.76
C ARG A 130 -26.00 12.64 -7.06
N LEU A 131 -24.93 11.82 -7.13
CA LEU A 131 -23.64 12.15 -6.55
C LEU A 131 -23.02 13.36 -7.26
N ILE A 132 -23.04 13.39 -8.58
CA ILE A 132 -22.50 14.49 -9.38
C ILE A 132 -23.32 15.78 -9.15
N GLU A 133 -24.62 15.70 -8.98
CA GLU A 133 -25.51 16.86 -8.78
C GLU A 133 -25.55 17.37 -7.33
N ALA A 134 -24.97 16.65 -6.37
CA ALA A 134 -25.03 17.00 -4.95
C ALA A 134 -24.27 18.29 -4.55
N PRO A 135 -23.15 18.68 -5.18
CA PRO A 135 -22.43 19.90 -4.81
C PRO A 135 -23.22 21.16 -5.08
N ASP A 136 -23.21 22.11 -4.14
CA ASP A 136 -23.84 23.42 -4.27
C ASP A 136 -23.02 24.35 -5.20
N LEU A 137 -23.52 24.55 -6.41
CA LEU A 137 -22.86 25.41 -7.42
C LEU A 137 -22.84 26.90 -7.07
N GLY A 138 -23.55 27.33 -6.03
CA GLY A 138 -23.48 28.70 -5.52
C GLY A 138 -22.20 28.98 -4.73
N THR A 139 -21.36 27.99 -4.48
CA THR A 139 -20.11 28.11 -3.74
C THR A 139 -18.89 27.73 -4.58
N PRO A 140 -17.71 28.37 -4.38
CA PRO A 140 -16.49 27.98 -5.07
C PRO A 140 -16.07 26.53 -4.79
N SER A 141 -16.31 26.02 -3.58
CA SER A 141 -16.05 24.63 -3.22
C SER A 141 -16.97 23.67 -3.96
N GLY A 142 -18.25 24.00 -4.10
CA GLY A 142 -19.20 23.16 -4.82
C GLY A 142 -18.91 23.12 -6.32
N LEU A 143 -18.48 24.22 -6.93
CA LEU A 143 -18.01 24.22 -8.32
C LEU A 143 -16.80 23.31 -8.52
N ARG A 144 -15.81 23.39 -7.62
CA ARG A 144 -14.64 22.49 -7.65
C ARG A 144 -15.04 21.05 -7.48
N ASP A 145 -15.85 20.73 -6.48
CA ASP A 145 -16.27 19.35 -6.16
C ASP A 145 -17.10 18.74 -7.32
N ARG A 146 -17.95 19.54 -7.95
CA ARG A 146 -18.66 19.13 -9.16
C ARG A 146 -17.71 18.81 -10.31
N ALA A 147 -16.72 19.69 -10.59
CA ALA A 147 -15.74 19.45 -11.64
C ALA A 147 -14.91 18.17 -11.38
N ILE A 148 -14.52 17.92 -10.13
CA ILE A 148 -13.85 16.68 -9.71
C ILE A 148 -14.70 15.46 -10.06
N LEU A 149 -15.97 15.46 -9.68
CA LEU A 149 -16.86 14.31 -9.90
C LEU A 149 -17.14 14.09 -11.40
N GLU A 150 -17.31 15.15 -12.17
CA GLU A 150 -17.51 15.08 -13.63
C GLU A 150 -16.29 14.48 -14.34
N VAL A 151 -15.06 14.92 -13.97
CA VAL A 151 -13.82 14.39 -14.56
C VAL A 151 -13.59 12.94 -14.15
N LEU A 152 -13.82 12.58 -12.88
CA LEU A 152 -13.70 11.20 -12.42
C LEU A 152 -14.63 10.25 -13.17
N TYR A 153 -15.87 10.66 -13.39
CA TYR A 153 -16.86 9.83 -14.08
C TYR A 153 -16.65 9.82 -15.59
N GLY A 154 -16.44 10.98 -16.21
CA GLY A 154 -16.36 11.13 -17.66
C GLY A 154 -15.08 10.56 -18.25
N VAL A 155 -13.94 10.71 -17.54
CA VAL A 155 -12.62 10.27 -18.03
C VAL A 155 -12.15 8.96 -17.38
N GLY A 156 -12.66 8.63 -16.18
CA GLY A 156 -12.26 7.40 -15.46
C GLY A 156 -10.85 7.44 -14.90
N VAL A 157 -10.30 8.63 -14.65
CA VAL A 157 -8.97 8.82 -14.08
C VAL A 157 -8.93 8.40 -12.60
N ARG A 158 -7.74 8.05 -12.10
CA ARG A 158 -7.54 7.82 -10.66
C ARG A 158 -7.50 9.14 -9.92
N ILE A 159 -7.88 9.12 -8.63
CA ILE A 159 -7.83 10.35 -7.80
C ILE A 159 -6.44 11.00 -7.78
N SER A 160 -5.36 10.21 -7.78
CA SER A 160 -3.99 10.73 -7.83
C SER A 160 -3.62 11.37 -9.18
N GLU A 161 -4.19 10.88 -10.26
CA GLU A 161 -4.03 11.44 -11.59
C GLU A 161 -4.81 12.76 -11.69
N LEU A 162 -6.04 12.78 -11.20
CA LEU A 162 -6.86 13.99 -11.16
C LEU A 162 -6.23 15.10 -10.31
N THR A 163 -5.71 14.78 -9.12
CA THR A 163 -5.06 15.78 -8.25
C THR A 163 -3.70 16.27 -8.76
N GLY A 164 -3.13 15.58 -9.74
CA GLY A 164 -1.89 15.96 -10.42
C GLY A 164 -2.12 16.70 -11.74
N LEU A 165 -3.37 16.96 -12.14
CA LEU A 165 -3.67 17.71 -13.37
C LEU A 165 -3.36 19.20 -13.18
N ASP A 166 -2.67 19.76 -14.16
CA ASP A 166 -2.51 21.20 -14.35
C ASP A 166 -3.52 21.71 -15.41
N VAL A 167 -3.69 23.03 -15.46
CA VAL A 167 -4.61 23.66 -16.42
C VAL A 167 -4.21 23.34 -17.87
N ASP A 168 -2.92 23.24 -18.14
CA ASP A 168 -2.36 22.92 -19.45
C ASP A 168 -2.57 21.46 -19.88
N ASP A 169 -3.06 20.60 -18.98
CA ASP A 169 -3.42 19.22 -19.29
C ASP A 169 -4.86 19.09 -19.83
N LEU A 170 -5.60 20.19 -19.84
CA LEU A 170 -6.99 20.27 -20.32
C LEU A 170 -7.07 20.96 -21.66
N ASP A 171 -7.53 20.26 -22.68
CA ASP A 171 -7.96 20.82 -23.95
C ASP A 171 -9.49 20.88 -23.98
N LEU A 172 -10.04 22.03 -23.61
CA LEU A 172 -11.49 22.25 -23.53
C LEU A 172 -12.14 22.32 -24.90
N ASP A 173 -11.42 22.79 -25.92
CA ASP A 173 -11.95 22.89 -27.31
C ASP A 173 -11.93 21.51 -27.97
N GLY A 174 -10.89 20.74 -27.78
CA GLY A 174 -10.76 19.37 -28.28
C GLY A 174 -11.47 18.30 -27.43
N GLY A 175 -11.87 18.64 -26.19
CA GLY A 175 -12.49 17.71 -25.26
C GLY A 175 -11.55 16.62 -24.73
N PHE A 176 -10.27 16.92 -24.60
CA PHE A 176 -9.23 15.97 -24.14
C PHE A 176 -8.65 16.34 -22.79
N VAL A 177 -8.27 15.29 -22.03
CA VAL A 177 -7.49 15.43 -20.79
C VAL A 177 -6.23 14.58 -20.94
N ARG A 178 -5.07 15.19 -20.79
CA ARG A 178 -3.79 14.48 -20.76
C ARG A 178 -3.48 14.01 -19.34
N VAL A 179 -3.30 12.71 -19.15
CA VAL A 179 -3.04 12.11 -17.84
C VAL A 179 -1.71 11.37 -17.86
N VAL A 180 -0.87 11.62 -16.87
CA VAL A 180 0.36 10.85 -16.67
C VAL A 180 0.04 9.64 -15.79
N GLY A 181 0.07 8.45 -16.38
CA GLY A 181 -0.26 7.19 -15.71
C GLY A 181 0.89 6.61 -14.89
N LYS A 182 0.64 5.47 -14.24
CA LYS A 182 1.65 4.72 -13.49
C LYS A 182 2.64 4.06 -14.48
N GLY A 183 3.78 4.71 -14.71
CA GLY A 183 4.85 4.16 -15.59
C GLY A 183 5.35 5.16 -16.63
N GLY A 184 4.85 6.40 -16.59
CA GLY A 184 5.23 7.47 -17.53
C GLY A 184 4.44 7.42 -18.80
#